data_9886a78dad1cd8773777701997f17607
#
_entry.id   9886a78dad1cd8773777701997f17607
#
_cell.length_a   1.000
_cell.length_b   1.000
_cell.length_c   1.000
_cell.angle_alpha   90.00
_cell.angle_beta   90.00
_cell.angle_gamma   90.00
#
_symmetry.space_group_name_H-M   'P 1'
#
loop_
_entity.id
_entity.type
_entity.pdbx_description
1 polymer ?
#
loop_
_entity_poly.entity_id
_entity_poly.type
_entity_poly.pdbx_seq_one_letter_code
_entity_poly.pdbx_strand_id
1 'polypeptide(L)'
;GLHEGQIEAVIKHLTSHNFLNEQRFVEAYVQGKFKIKGWGKQKIKAGLKTHRIPEHLIQVGLSQLETNEQNKRLVDWFEKKKQALRNEPEGPKKTAKIVRFLLSKGYEMSAILELVRLS
;
A
#
# COMPACT_ATOMS: atom_id res chain seq x y z
N GLY A 1 -14.71 -6.00 14.25
CA GLY A 1 -14.94 -5.18 13.08
C GLY A 1 -15.89 -5.83 12.11
N LEU A 2 -16.25 -5.10 11.10
CA LEU A 2 -17.12 -5.59 10.05
C LEU A 2 -16.37 -6.56 9.15
N HIS A 3 -17.08 -7.58 8.69
CA HIS A 3 -16.56 -8.44 7.63
C HIS A 3 -16.42 -7.64 6.34
N GLU A 4 -15.50 -8.06 5.49
CA GLU A 4 -15.28 -7.38 4.22
C GLU A 4 -16.56 -7.30 3.37
N GLY A 5 -17.36 -8.37 3.34
CA GLY A 5 -18.61 -8.36 2.63
C GLY A 5 -19.62 -7.36 3.19
N GLN A 6 -19.64 -7.18 4.51
CA GLN A 6 -20.50 -6.18 5.15
C GLN A 6 -20.08 -4.77 4.79
N ILE A 7 -18.76 -4.53 4.72
CA ILE A 7 -18.22 -3.24 4.32
C ILE A 7 -18.62 -2.93 2.88
N GLU A 8 -18.52 -3.89 1.98
CA GLU A 8 -18.91 -3.72 0.59
C GLU A 8 -20.40 -3.38 0.44
N ALA A 9 -21.26 -4.07 1.21
CA ALA A 9 -22.69 -3.81 1.18
C ALA A 9 -23.01 -2.39 1.65
N VAL A 10 -22.34 -1.96 2.72
CA VAL A 10 -22.52 -0.59 3.23
C VAL A 10 -22.04 0.43 2.21
N ILE A 11 -20.90 0.19 1.57
CA ILE A 11 -20.37 1.10 0.55
C ILE A 11 -21.32 1.22 -0.62
N LYS A 12 -21.87 0.11 -1.13
CA LYS A 12 -22.84 0.13 -2.23
C LYS A 12 -24.04 0.98 -1.88
N HIS A 13 -24.55 0.78 -0.67
CA HIS A 13 -25.71 1.55 -0.20
C HIS A 13 -25.39 3.04 -0.13
N LEU A 14 -24.24 3.38 0.46
CA LEU A 14 -23.81 4.76 0.62
C LEU A 14 -23.50 5.43 -0.72
N THR A 15 -22.90 4.69 -1.64
CA THR A 15 -22.56 5.20 -2.97
C THR A 15 -23.81 5.64 -3.73
N SER A 16 -24.90 4.91 -3.57
CA SER A 16 -26.17 5.27 -4.24
C SER A 16 -26.84 6.49 -3.63
N HIS A 17 -26.49 6.85 -2.38
CA HIS A 17 -27.16 7.92 -1.65
C HIS A 17 -26.27 9.06 -1.18
N ASN A 18 -24.96 8.81 -0.96
CA ASN A 18 -24.11 9.82 -0.35
C ASN A 18 -22.66 9.68 -0.77
N PHE A 19 -22.26 10.51 -1.72
CA PHE A 19 -20.92 10.57 -2.26
C PHE A 19 -19.87 10.89 -1.18
N LEU A 20 -20.19 11.74 -0.21
CA LEU A 20 -19.24 12.13 0.85
C LEU A 20 -18.83 10.95 1.73
N ASN A 21 -19.71 9.99 1.95
CA ASN A 21 -19.39 8.81 2.75
C ASN A 21 -18.40 7.89 2.03
N GLU A 22 -18.47 7.83 0.71
CA GLU A 22 -17.53 7.08 -0.10
C GLU A 22 -16.13 7.68 0.02
N GLN A 23 -16.02 9.00 -0.04
CA GLN A 23 -14.76 9.71 0.14
C GLN A 23 -14.17 9.45 1.53
N ARG A 24 -15.00 9.51 2.57
CA ARG A 24 -14.57 9.21 3.93
C ARG A 24 -14.04 7.80 4.08
N PHE A 25 -14.71 6.84 3.43
CA PHE A 25 -14.25 5.47 3.44
C PHE A 25 -12.86 5.35 2.82
N VAL A 26 -12.65 5.99 1.66
CA VAL A 26 -11.37 5.96 0.97
C VAL A 26 -10.27 6.54 1.85
N GLU A 27 -10.52 7.70 2.46
CA GLU A 27 -9.54 8.34 3.34
C GLU A 27 -9.15 7.43 4.51
N ALA A 28 -10.13 6.84 5.17
CA ALA A 28 -9.88 5.94 6.29
C ALA A 28 -9.13 4.69 5.84
N TYR A 29 -9.52 4.13 4.70
CA TYR A 29 -8.87 2.94 4.14
C TYR A 29 -7.40 3.22 3.83
N VAL A 30 -7.13 4.31 3.11
CA VAL A 30 -5.78 4.67 2.72
C VAL A 30 -4.89 4.87 3.94
N GLN A 31 -5.34 5.69 4.88
CA GLN A 31 -4.56 5.99 6.08
C GLN A 31 -4.35 4.76 6.95
N GLY A 32 -5.38 3.96 7.13
CA GLY A 32 -5.29 2.75 7.94
C GLY A 32 -4.33 1.72 7.35
N LYS A 33 -4.46 1.46 6.06
CA LYS A 33 -3.58 0.47 5.41
C LYS A 33 -2.13 0.94 5.36
N PHE A 34 -1.91 2.23 5.16
CA PHE A 34 -0.55 2.77 5.19
C PHE A 34 0.04 2.76 6.61
N LYS A 35 -0.66 3.35 7.57
CA LYS A 35 -0.12 3.52 8.92
C LYS A 35 -0.03 2.22 9.71
N ILE A 36 -1.05 1.37 9.61
CA ILE A 36 -1.11 0.14 10.39
C ILE A 36 -0.42 -1.02 9.68
N LYS A 37 -0.73 -1.21 8.39
CA LYS A 37 -0.21 -2.35 7.63
C LYS A 37 1.10 -2.04 6.91
N GLY A 38 1.42 -0.77 6.71
CA GLY A 38 2.62 -0.37 5.98
C GLY A 38 2.54 -0.63 4.48
N TRP A 39 1.32 -0.68 3.92
CA TRP A 39 1.14 -0.92 2.49
C TRP A 39 1.56 0.29 1.68
N GLY A 40 2.15 0.04 0.50
CA GLY A 40 2.42 1.08 -0.47
C GLY A 40 1.19 1.38 -1.33
N LYS A 41 1.29 2.42 -2.14
CA LYS A 41 0.18 2.90 -2.99
C LYS A 41 -0.43 1.81 -3.86
N GLN A 42 0.40 0.97 -4.48
CA GLN A 42 -0.11 -0.02 -5.44
C GLN A 42 -1.04 -1.04 -4.77
N LYS A 43 -0.67 -1.48 -3.58
CA LYS A 43 -1.49 -2.44 -2.84
C LYS A 43 -2.78 -1.81 -2.32
N ILE A 44 -2.70 -0.58 -1.83
CA ILE A 44 -3.87 0.17 -1.37
C ILE A 44 -4.83 0.40 -2.55
N LYS A 45 -4.29 0.80 -3.69
CA LYS A 45 -5.09 1.01 -4.91
C LYS A 45 -5.82 -0.27 -5.31
N ALA A 46 -5.11 -1.39 -5.33
CA ALA A 46 -5.71 -2.68 -5.68
C ALA A 46 -6.85 -3.04 -4.72
N GLY A 47 -6.66 -2.81 -3.42
CA GLY A 47 -7.69 -3.06 -2.43
C GLY A 47 -8.93 -2.19 -2.65
N LEU A 48 -8.73 -0.91 -2.93
CA LEU A 48 -9.84 0.00 -3.20
C LEU A 48 -10.61 -0.40 -4.46
N LYS A 49 -9.91 -0.91 -5.47
CA LYS A 49 -10.56 -1.40 -6.69
C LYS A 49 -11.46 -2.59 -6.41
N THR A 50 -11.08 -3.47 -5.50
CA THR A 50 -11.92 -4.60 -5.12
C THR A 50 -13.21 -4.15 -4.44
N HIS A 51 -13.22 -2.98 -3.83
CA HIS A 51 -14.40 -2.38 -3.24
C HIS A 51 -15.19 -1.52 -4.23
N ARG A 52 -14.82 -1.57 -5.52
CA ARG A 52 -15.51 -0.86 -6.60
C ARG A 52 -15.55 0.65 -6.43
N ILE A 53 -14.50 1.20 -5.84
CA ILE A 53 -14.37 2.65 -5.67
C ILE A 53 -14.01 3.28 -7.02
N PRO A 54 -14.64 4.38 -7.42
CA PRO A 54 -14.28 5.07 -8.67
C PRO A 54 -12.83 5.54 -8.67
N GLU A 55 -12.20 5.48 -9.85
CA GLU A 55 -10.78 5.79 -10.00
C GLU A 55 -10.43 7.19 -9.48
N HIS A 56 -11.27 8.20 -9.74
CA HIS A 56 -10.98 9.55 -9.30
C HIS A 56 -10.90 9.68 -7.77
N LEU A 57 -11.74 8.92 -7.05
CA LEU A 57 -11.69 8.91 -5.59
C LEU A 57 -10.45 8.17 -5.08
N ILE A 58 -10.05 7.10 -5.76
CA ILE A 58 -8.82 6.39 -5.44
C ILE A 58 -7.63 7.33 -5.56
N GLN A 59 -7.55 8.07 -6.67
CA GLN A 59 -6.44 8.99 -6.90
C GLN A 59 -6.39 10.10 -5.86
N VAL A 60 -7.55 10.67 -5.51
CA VAL A 60 -7.61 11.69 -4.47
C VAL A 60 -7.14 11.12 -3.13
N GLY A 61 -7.61 9.93 -2.78
CA GLY A 61 -7.21 9.28 -1.52
C GLY A 61 -5.72 8.99 -1.47
N LEU A 62 -5.16 8.46 -2.55
CA LEU A 62 -3.73 8.14 -2.60
C LEU A 62 -2.87 9.41 -2.55
N SER A 63 -3.37 10.52 -3.09
CA SER A 63 -2.63 11.78 -3.06
C SER A 63 -2.45 12.34 -1.65
N GLN A 64 -3.23 11.85 -0.69
CA GLN A 64 -3.08 12.25 0.71
C GLN A 64 -1.84 11.66 1.36
N LEU A 65 -1.26 10.63 0.78
CA LEU A 65 -0.04 10.02 1.31
C LEU A 65 1.17 10.87 0.94
N GLU A 66 1.92 11.29 1.94
CA GLU A 66 3.14 12.08 1.70
C GLU A 66 4.27 11.21 1.19
N THR A 67 4.98 11.72 0.18
CA THR A 67 6.08 10.99 -0.44
C THR A 67 7.18 10.64 0.57
N ASN A 68 7.51 11.58 1.45
CA ASN A 68 8.53 11.36 2.46
C ASN A 68 8.14 10.23 3.43
N GLU A 69 6.89 10.18 3.84
CA GLU A 69 6.41 9.13 4.73
C GLU A 69 6.43 7.76 4.05
N GLN A 70 6.04 7.73 2.77
CA GLN A 70 6.10 6.51 1.99
C GLN A 70 7.53 6.01 1.83
N ASN A 71 8.47 6.91 1.57
CA ASN A 71 9.87 6.55 1.43
C ASN A 71 10.45 6.02 2.74
N LYS A 72 10.11 6.64 3.86
CA LYS A 72 10.53 6.15 5.18
C LYS A 72 10.01 4.75 5.43
N ARG A 73 8.75 4.50 5.11
CA ARG A 73 8.15 3.18 5.32
C ARG A 73 8.81 2.13 4.44
N LEU A 74 9.12 2.49 3.20
CA LEU A 74 9.82 1.61 2.28
C LEU A 74 11.20 1.24 2.83
N VAL A 75 11.95 2.23 3.32
CA VAL A 75 13.26 2.00 3.91
C VAL A 75 13.14 1.08 5.14
N ASP A 76 12.14 1.31 5.98
CA ASP A 76 11.91 0.45 7.15
C ASP A 76 11.68 -1.01 6.74
N TRP A 77 10.85 -1.25 5.73
CA TRP A 77 10.62 -2.59 5.22
C TRP A 77 11.88 -3.21 4.62
N PHE A 78 12.63 -2.39 3.88
CA PHE A 78 13.89 -2.82 3.27
C PHE A 78 14.88 -3.27 4.35
N GLU A 79 15.08 -2.46 5.37
CA GLU A 79 16.02 -2.78 6.46
C GLU A 79 15.58 -4.03 7.22
N LYS A 80 14.29 -4.18 7.50
CA LYS A 80 13.77 -5.37 8.17
C LYS A 80 14.00 -6.63 7.35
N LYS A 81 13.75 -6.57 6.05
CA LYS A 81 13.95 -7.74 5.19
C LYS A 81 15.42 -8.07 5.03
N LYS A 82 16.25 -7.05 4.88
CA LYS A 82 17.70 -7.21 4.81
C LYS A 82 18.24 -7.89 6.07
N GLN A 83 17.76 -7.47 7.23
CA GLN A 83 18.14 -8.06 8.50
C GLN A 83 17.67 -9.52 8.59
N ALA A 84 16.46 -9.81 8.14
CA ALA A 84 15.95 -11.18 8.12
C ALA A 84 16.77 -12.10 7.24
N LEU A 85 17.39 -11.57 6.19
CA LEU A 85 18.19 -12.33 5.23
C LEU A 85 19.70 -12.16 5.47
N ARG A 86 20.11 -11.68 6.65
CA ARG A 86 21.50 -11.38 6.92
C ARG A 86 22.44 -12.58 6.75
N ASN A 87 21.93 -13.78 6.96
CA ASN A 87 22.75 -15.00 6.84
C ASN A 87 22.81 -15.54 5.41
N GLU A 88 22.07 -14.96 4.49
CA GLU A 88 22.13 -15.37 3.09
C GLU A 88 23.30 -14.69 2.38
N PRO A 89 23.96 -15.39 1.45
CA PRO A 89 25.05 -14.77 0.69
C PRO A 89 24.57 -13.59 -0.13
N GLU A 90 25.38 -12.56 -0.22
CA GLU A 90 25.09 -11.44 -1.11
C GLU A 90 25.04 -11.93 -2.55
N GLY A 91 24.17 -11.33 -3.34
CA GLY A 91 24.06 -11.67 -4.75
C GLY A 91 22.65 -11.52 -5.29
N PRO A 92 22.44 -11.91 -6.56
CA PRO A 92 21.15 -11.72 -7.24
C PRO A 92 19.98 -12.39 -6.55
N LYS A 93 20.16 -13.56 -5.94
CA LYS A 93 19.08 -14.27 -5.26
C LYS A 93 18.57 -13.48 -4.06
N LYS A 94 19.48 -12.97 -3.24
CA LYS A 94 19.15 -12.18 -2.06
C LYS A 94 18.43 -10.90 -2.49
N THR A 95 18.96 -10.21 -3.48
CA THR A 95 18.37 -9.00 -4.02
C THR A 95 16.97 -9.26 -4.55
N ALA A 96 16.79 -10.35 -5.29
CA ALA A 96 15.47 -10.70 -5.83
C ALA A 96 14.44 -10.96 -4.73
N LYS A 97 14.85 -11.59 -3.63
CA LYS A 97 13.96 -11.82 -2.49
C LYS A 97 13.51 -10.52 -1.86
N ILE A 98 14.43 -9.58 -1.70
CA ILE A 98 14.13 -8.26 -1.14
C ILE A 98 13.16 -7.52 -2.06
N VAL A 99 13.45 -7.48 -3.36
CA VAL A 99 12.61 -6.78 -4.33
C VAL A 99 11.19 -7.36 -4.34
N ARG A 100 11.05 -8.68 -4.39
CA ARG A 100 9.73 -9.32 -4.39
C ARG A 100 8.96 -9.03 -3.13
N PHE A 101 9.64 -9.03 -1.98
CA PHE A 101 9.00 -8.69 -0.72
C PHE A 101 8.44 -7.28 -0.74
N LEU A 102 9.24 -6.31 -1.20
CA LEU A 102 8.80 -4.92 -1.25
C LEU A 102 7.69 -4.69 -2.25
N LEU A 103 7.73 -5.38 -3.39
CA LEU A 103 6.62 -5.34 -4.35
C LEU A 103 5.33 -5.89 -3.72
N SER A 104 5.43 -6.95 -2.92
CA SER A 104 4.26 -7.52 -2.25
C SER A 104 3.64 -6.59 -1.25
N LYS A 105 4.41 -5.62 -0.74
CA LYS A 105 3.91 -4.60 0.17
C LYS A 105 3.25 -3.44 -0.57
N GLY A 106 3.34 -3.42 -1.90
CA GLY A 106 2.65 -2.42 -2.72
C GLY A 106 3.48 -1.23 -3.14
N TYR A 107 4.80 -1.29 -3.00
CA TYR A 107 5.67 -0.20 -3.44
C TYR A 107 6.02 -0.36 -4.91
N GLU A 108 6.34 0.74 -5.56
CA GLU A 108 6.65 0.75 -6.98
C GLU A 108 8.06 0.24 -7.24
N MET A 109 8.22 -0.47 -8.37
CA MET A 109 9.52 -1.02 -8.75
C MET A 109 10.59 0.06 -8.86
N SER A 110 10.24 1.24 -9.39
CA SER A 110 11.20 2.33 -9.54
C SER A 110 11.77 2.78 -8.19
N ALA A 111 10.92 2.91 -7.18
CA ALA A 111 11.36 3.30 -5.83
C ALA A 111 12.21 2.20 -5.19
N ILE A 112 11.82 0.95 -5.38
CA ILE A 112 12.54 -0.20 -4.84
C ILE A 112 13.94 -0.28 -5.45
N LEU A 113 14.04 -0.17 -6.78
CA LEU A 113 15.32 -0.27 -7.48
C LEU A 113 16.25 0.88 -7.12
N GLU A 114 15.69 2.07 -6.94
CA GLU A 114 16.47 3.22 -6.47
C GLU A 114 17.11 2.93 -5.12
N LEU A 115 16.33 2.38 -4.20
CA LEU A 115 16.81 2.04 -2.85
C LEU A 115 17.88 0.94 -2.91
N VAL A 116 17.64 -0.10 -3.69
CA VAL A 116 18.57 -1.21 -3.85
C VAL A 116 19.89 -0.72 -4.46
N ARG A 117 19.81 0.18 -5.45
CA ARG A 117 20.98 0.74 -6.10
C ARG A 117 21.84 1.55 -5.12
N LEU A 118 21.19 2.27 -4.21
CA LEU A 118 21.89 3.12 -3.24
C LEU A 118 22.47 2.35 -2.06
N SER A 119 22.07 1.10 -1.87
CA SER A 119 22.61 0.28 -0.77
C SER A 119 23.85 -0.58 -1.19
#